data_97ad2b3d1bdbf1a4e8e342176bfe372b
#
_entry.id   97ad2b3d1bdbf1a4e8e342176bfe372b
#
_cell.length_a   1.000
_cell.length_b   1.000
_cell.length_c   1.000
_cell.angle_alpha   90.00
_cell.angle_beta   90.00
_cell.angle_gamma   90.00
#
_symmetry.space_group_name_H-M   'P 1'
#
loop_
_entity.id
_entity.type
_entity.pdbx_description
1 polymer ?
#
loop_
_entity_poly.entity_id
_entity_poly.type
_entity_poly.pdbx_seq_one_letter_code
_entity_poly.pdbx_strand_id
1 'polypeptide(L)'
;MSSKRIRTLLTELDKELKSTGDIDAETRDLLSKLNDDLDEIAPGSADSLSDGARELESRFAATHPVAARITREITDLLAKMGI
;
A
#
# COMPACT_ATOMS: atom_id res chain seq x y z
N MET A 1 10.82 13.03 1.00
CA MET A 1 11.63 12.03 1.65
C MET A 1 10.88 10.75 1.91
N SER A 2 10.21 10.58 3.06
CA SER A 2 9.44 9.34 3.28
C SER A 2 8.32 9.14 2.28
N SER A 3 7.68 10.21 1.84
CA SER A 3 6.62 10.11 0.83
C SER A 3 7.15 9.60 -0.50
N LYS A 4 8.38 9.98 -0.86
CA LYS A 4 9.01 9.49 -2.07
C LYS A 4 9.31 7.99 -1.96
N ARG A 5 9.74 7.55 -0.79
CA ARG A 5 9.99 6.12 -0.54
C ARG A 5 8.70 5.32 -0.65
N ILE A 6 7.60 5.84 -0.11
CA ILE A 6 6.30 5.19 -0.18
C ILE A 6 5.84 5.05 -1.64
N ARG A 7 6.04 6.09 -2.45
CA ARG A 7 5.70 6.01 -3.88
C ARG A 7 6.51 4.96 -4.61
N THR A 8 7.80 4.86 -4.27
CA THR A 8 8.67 3.83 -4.83
C THR A 8 8.15 2.45 -4.47
N LEU A 9 7.76 2.25 -3.20
CA LEU A 9 7.22 0.98 -2.74
C LEU A 9 5.89 0.65 -3.43
N LEU A 10 5.04 1.65 -3.65
CA LEU A 10 3.79 1.44 -4.38
C LEU A 10 4.03 1.02 -5.82
N THR A 11 5.04 1.60 -6.46
CA THR A 11 5.41 1.22 -7.81
C THR A 11 5.90 -0.22 -7.85
N GLU A 12 6.71 -0.61 -6.89
CA GLU A 12 7.19 -1.98 -6.76
C GLU A 12 6.03 -2.95 -6.52
N LEU A 13 5.09 -2.54 -5.67
CA LEU A 13 3.91 -3.35 -5.39
C LEU A 13 3.08 -3.56 -6.64
N ASP A 14 2.85 -2.50 -7.39
CA ASP A 14 2.10 -2.57 -8.64
C ASP A 14 2.76 -3.51 -9.64
N LYS A 15 4.08 -3.44 -9.77
CA LYS A 15 4.84 -4.34 -10.63
C LYS A 15 4.70 -5.79 -10.19
N GLU A 16 4.82 -6.04 -8.91
CA GLU A 16 4.70 -7.39 -8.38
C GLU A 16 3.32 -7.97 -8.65
N LEU A 17 2.28 -7.18 -8.45
CA LEU A 17 0.92 -7.62 -8.68
C LEU A 17 0.62 -7.86 -10.15
N LYS A 18 1.17 -7.07 -11.04
CA LYS A 18 1.03 -7.29 -12.48
C LYS A 18 1.74 -8.55 -12.93
N SER A 19 2.85 -8.86 -12.29
CA SER A 19 3.63 -10.06 -12.58
C SER A 19 2.86 -11.32 -12.19
N THR A 20 2.15 -11.30 -11.07
CA THR A 20 1.39 -12.46 -10.61
C THR A 20 0.07 -12.64 -11.34
N GLY A 21 -0.56 -11.53 -11.74
CA GLY A 21 -1.80 -11.56 -12.52
C GLY A 21 -3.02 -12.12 -11.80
N ASP A 22 -2.89 -12.49 -10.54
CA ASP A 22 -3.95 -13.15 -9.78
C ASP A 22 -4.43 -12.28 -8.63
N ILE A 23 -5.10 -11.18 -8.99
CA ILE A 23 -5.58 -10.21 -8.01
C ILE A 23 -7.05 -9.94 -8.27
N ASP A 24 -7.86 -10.00 -7.21
CA ASP A 24 -9.28 -9.71 -7.34
C ASP A 24 -9.53 -8.20 -7.48
N ALA A 25 -10.73 -7.85 -7.92
CA ALA A 25 -11.10 -6.46 -8.17
C ALA A 25 -11.07 -5.63 -6.88
N GLU A 26 -11.45 -6.23 -5.77
CA GLU A 26 -11.48 -5.55 -4.48
C GLU A 26 -10.09 -5.13 -4.02
N THR A 27 -9.11 -6.02 -4.18
CA THR A 27 -7.73 -5.71 -3.84
C THR A 27 -7.17 -4.63 -4.77
N ARG A 28 -7.52 -4.67 -6.03
CA ARG A 28 -7.13 -3.67 -7.01
C ARG A 28 -7.70 -2.30 -6.65
N ASP A 29 -8.95 -2.26 -6.21
CA ASP A 29 -9.60 -1.02 -5.80
C ASP A 29 -8.92 -0.43 -4.56
N LEU A 30 -8.56 -1.26 -3.60
CA LEU A 30 -7.86 -0.83 -2.41
C LEU A 30 -6.49 -0.23 -2.76
N LEU A 31 -5.78 -0.86 -3.66
CA LEU A 31 -4.48 -0.37 -4.11
C LEU A 31 -4.61 0.97 -4.82
N SER A 32 -5.60 1.11 -5.68
CA SER A 32 -5.86 2.35 -6.39
C SER A 32 -6.21 3.48 -5.41
N LYS A 33 -7.04 3.19 -4.42
CA LYS A 33 -7.41 4.15 -3.40
C LYS A 33 -6.20 4.59 -2.59
N LEU A 34 -5.35 3.64 -2.22
CA LEU A 34 -4.14 3.95 -1.47
C LEU A 34 -3.21 4.87 -2.27
N ASN A 35 -3.08 4.59 -3.56
CA ASN A 35 -2.25 5.40 -4.45
C ASN A 35 -2.81 6.84 -4.57
N ASP A 36 -4.12 6.96 -4.72
CA ASP A 36 -4.77 8.27 -4.79
C ASP A 36 -4.62 9.05 -3.48
N ASP A 37 -4.79 8.38 -2.35
CA ASP A 37 -4.65 9.00 -1.04
C ASP A 37 -3.22 9.49 -0.79
N LEU A 38 -2.24 8.79 -1.33
CA LEU A 38 -0.83 9.21 -1.19
C LEU A 38 -0.53 10.45 -2.02
N ASP A 39 -1.20 10.63 -3.16
CA ASP A 39 -1.02 11.82 -3.97
C ASP A 39 -1.56 13.07 -3.28
N GLU A 40 -2.56 12.90 -2.43
CA GLU A 40 -3.18 14.00 -1.71
C GLU A 40 -3.13 13.74 -0.20
N ILE A 41 -1.91 13.77 0.37
CA ILE A 41 -1.77 13.57 1.81
C ILE A 41 -2.28 14.82 2.52
N ALA A 42 -3.50 14.73 3.01
CA ALA A 42 -4.12 15.77 3.83
C ALA A 42 -4.25 15.25 5.26
N PRO A 43 -4.32 16.13 6.25
CA PRO A 43 -4.43 15.70 7.65
C PRO A 43 -5.57 14.73 7.93
N GLY A 44 -6.65 14.81 7.17
CA GLY A 44 -7.81 13.94 7.36
C GLY A 44 -7.71 12.56 6.71
N SER A 45 -6.72 12.35 5.84
CA SER A 45 -6.61 11.09 5.12
C SER A 45 -5.57 10.13 5.70
N ALA A 46 -4.86 10.57 6.74
CA ALA A 46 -3.78 9.78 7.34
C ALA A 46 -4.25 8.44 7.88
N ASP A 47 -5.34 8.43 8.63
CA ASP A 47 -5.90 7.21 9.20
C ASP A 47 -6.36 6.26 8.11
N SER A 48 -6.95 6.78 7.06
CA SER A 48 -7.43 6.02 5.92
C SER A 48 -6.29 5.32 5.19
N LEU A 49 -5.16 6.01 5.05
CA LEU A 49 -3.95 5.45 4.44
C LEU A 49 -3.43 4.26 5.24
N SER A 50 -3.32 4.44 6.55
CA SER A 50 -2.80 3.40 7.43
C SER A 50 -3.70 2.18 7.43
N ASP A 51 -5.00 2.38 7.51
CA ASP A 51 -5.98 1.30 7.49
C ASP A 51 -5.96 0.56 6.16
N GLY A 52 -5.88 1.29 5.05
CA GLY A 52 -5.82 0.68 3.73
C GLY A 52 -4.57 -0.17 3.55
N ALA A 53 -3.42 0.33 4.00
CA ALA A 53 -2.18 -0.41 3.91
C ALA A 53 -2.22 -1.70 4.73
N ARG A 54 -2.76 -1.64 5.94
CA ARG A 54 -2.90 -2.81 6.80
C ARG A 54 -3.83 -3.85 6.20
N GLU A 55 -4.92 -3.40 5.60
CA GLU A 55 -5.85 -4.32 4.97
C GLU A 55 -5.21 -5.02 3.78
N LEU A 56 -4.46 -4.29 2.96
CA LEU A 56 -3.72 -4.88 1.86
C LEU A 56 -2.70 -5.91 2.34
N GLU A 57 -1.95 -5.58 3.40
CA GLU A 57 -1.00 -6.51 3.97
C GLU A 57 -1.68 -7.80 4.40
N SER A 58 -2.82 -7.69 5.06
CA SER A 58 -3.59 -8.84 5.51
C SER A 58 -4.05 -9.71 4.34
N ARG A 59 -4.50 -9.10 3.26
CA ARG A 59 -4.94 -9.82 2.07
C ARG A 59 -3.81 -10.55 1.38
N PHE A 60 -2.63 -9.93 1.31
CA PHE A 60 -1.49 -10.53 0.63
C PHE A 60 -0.73 -11.53 1.49
N ALA A 61 -0.87 -11.48 2.80
CA ALA A 61 -0.08 -12.30 3.70
C ALA A 61 -0.18 -13.80 3.39
N ALA A 62 -1.36 -14.25 2.98
CA ALA A 62 -1.60 -15.67 2.72
C ALA A 62 -1.32 -16.07 1.27
N THR A 63 -1.40 -15.15 0.32
CA THR A 63 -1.37 -15.47 -1.10
C THR A 63 -0.18 -14.88 -1.85
N HIS A 64 0.33 -13.73 -1.41
CA HIS A 64 1.40 -13.02 -2.11
C HIS A 64 2.45 -12.52 -1.10
N PRO A 65 3.39 -13.38 -0.68
CA PRO A 65 4.36 -13.01 0.38
C PRO A 65 5.20 -11.78 0.06
N VAL A 66 5.61 -11.61 -1.20
CA VAL A 66 6.43 -10.46 -1.60
C VAL A 66 5.61 -9.18 -1.52
N ALA A 67 4.38 -9.22 -2.02
CA ALA A 67 3.48 -8.07 -1.94
C ALA A 67 3.17 -7.72 -0.50
N ALA A 68 2.99 -8.71 0.37
CA ALA A 68 2.75 -8.48 1.79
C ALA A 68 3.93 -7.76 2.44
N ARG A 69 5.14 -8.15 2.09
CA ARG A 69 6.36 -7.50 2.62
C ARG A 69 6.43 -6.04 2.21
N ILE A 70 6.17 -5.77 0.93
CA ILE A 70 6.20 -4.40 0.41
C ILE A 70 5.15 -3.55 1.12
N THR A 71 3.94 -4.08 1.28
CA THR A 71 2.86 -3.37 1.95
C THR A 71 3.20 -3.11 3.42
N ARG A 72 3.86 -4.06 4.07
CA ARG A 72 4.30 -3.90 5.44
C ARG A 72 5.31 -2.76 5.58
N GLU A 73 6.24 -2.64 4.64
CA GLU A 73 7.18 -1.53 4.64
C GLU A 73 6.47 -0.19 4.49
N ILE A 74 5.43 -0.14 3.65
CA ILE A 74 4.62 1.06 3.51
C ILE A 74 3.96 1.42 4.84
N THR A 75 3.38 0.43 5.52
CA THR A 75 2.76 0.65 6.82
C THR A 75 3.76 1.17 7.85
N ASP A 76 4.96 0.57 7.88
CA ASP A 76 6.01 0.99 8.79
C ASP A 76 6.44 2.44 8.54
N LEU A 77 6.57 2.82 7.27
CA LEU A 77 6.93 4.20 6.93
C LEU A 77 5.84 5.19 7.32
N LEU A 78 4.59 4.82 7.13
CA LEU A 78 3.47 5.67 7.57
C LEU A 78 3.50 5.88 9.07
N ALA A 79 3.78 4.82 9.82
CA ALA A 79 3.89 4.91 11.27
C ALA A 79 5.03 5.83 11.70
N LYS A 80 6.17 5.76 11.00
CA LYS A 80 7.32 6.62 11.29
C LYS A 80 7.04 8.08 10.98
N MET A 81 6.17 8.35 10.04
CA MET A 81 5.77 9.70 9.70
C MET A 81 4.73 10.29 10.66
N GLY A 82 4.27 9.50 11.61
CA GLY A 82 3.26 9.93 12.56
C GLY A 82 1.85 9.92 11.99
N ILE A 83 1.65 9.14 10.96
CA ILE A 83 0.36 9.04 10.29
C ILE A 83 -0.43 7.83 10.78
#